data_d22371f9cc1b72d6c878db09e1a3ae04
#
_entry.id   d22371f9cc1b72d6c878db09e1a3ae04
#
_cell.length_a   1.000
_cell.length_b   1.000
_cell.length_c   1.000
_cell.angle_alpha   90.00
_cell.angle_beta   90.00
_cell.angle_gamma   90.00
#
_symmetry.space_group_name_H-M   'P 1'
#
loop_
_entity.id
_entity.type
_entity.pdbx_description
1 polymer ?
#
loop_
_entity_poly.entity_id
_entity_poly.type
_entity_poly.pdbx_seq_one_letter_code
_entity_poly.pdbx_strand_id
1 'polypeptide(L)'
;KYIDFLIKKILKRKQNVIMVFICFFVIIFIYVMNINSQNILRDSLVSQIKMNEKAINDKTKIMKSNDIADSNIQSLQKEIDEINTTKKKYSNLVEHYENKQWNKFYSGYLNELNNQKKVIQQTQNISKKDTNKNEYLEMIEATDKQINIINHYRKNNLNYENSDYPIYGITFTLYLFKTVFPILLTAVSIYLLSQVFTFDYVENIDRSKLLSLTPIEKTVSKIIAGCIIVLG
;
A
#
# COMPACT_ATOMS: atom_id res chain seq x y z
N LYS A 1 -6.37 35.19 -29.93
CA LYS A 1 -5.05 35.80 -29.71
C LYS A 1 -4.66 35.91 -28.24
N TYR A 2 -5.54 36.44 -27.33
CA TYR A 2 -5.24 36.54 -25.89
C TYR A 2 -5.15 35.17 -25.21
N ILE A 3 -6.06 34.26 -25.51
CA ILE A 3 -6.05 32.87 -25.01
C ILE A 3 -4.75 32.16 -25.43
N ASP A 4 -4.39 32.19 -26.69
CA ASP A 4 -3.12 31.62 -27.20
C ASP A 4 -1.89 32.18 -26.48
N PHE A 5 -1.90 33.50 -26.24
CA PHE A 5 -0.82 34.15 -25.52
C PHE A 5 -0.73 33.62 -24.07
N LEU A 6 -1.84 33.53 -23.35
CA LEU A 6 -1.88 32.98 -21.99
C LEU A 6 -1.35 31.53 -21.94
N ILE A 7 -1.84 30.68 -22.83
CA ILE A 7 -1.43 29.26 -22.89
C ILE A 7 0.08 29.16 -23.13
N LYS A 8 0.59 29.82 -24.20
CA LYS A 8 2.02 29.78 -24.53
C LYS A 8 2.90 30.32 -23.42
N LYS A 9 2.45 31.38 -22.76
CA LYS A 9 3.24 32.03 -21.71
C LYS A 9 3.27 31.19 -20.41
N ILE A 10 2.16 30.58 -20.05
CA ILE A 10 2.08 29.71 -18.89
C ILE A 10 2.89 28.44 -19.11
N LEU A 11 2.70 27.75 -20.24
CA LEU A 11 3.43 26.51 -20.53
C LEU A 11 4.96 26.71 -20.60
N LYS A 12 5.43 27.87 -21.04
CA LYS A 12 6.86 28.19 -21.13
C LYS A 12 7.49 28.66 -19.82
N ARG A 13 6.73 28.82 -18.73
CA ARG A 13 7.30 29.20 -17.43
C ARG A 13 8.24 28.13 -16.90
N LYS A 14 9.44 28.51 -16.47
CA LYS A 14 10.41 27.60 -15.83
C LYS A 14 9.82 26.87 -14.64
N GLN A 15 8.92 27.49 -13.90
CA GLN A 15 8.22 26.91 -12.77
C GLN A 15 7.40 25.66 -13.15
N ASN A 16 6.83 25.62 -14.35
CA ASN A 16 6.05 24.45 -14.81
C ASN A 16 6.96 23.29 -15.18
N VAL A 17 8.15 23.56 -15.70
CA VAL A 17 9.19 22.52 -15.90
C VAL A 17 9.61 21.93 -14.55
N ILE A 18 9.82 22.78 -13.54
CA ILE A 18 10.13 22.32 -12.17
C ILE A 18 9.00 21.46 -11.62
N MET A 19 7.74 21.83 -11.86
CA MET A 19 6.57 21.05 -11.42
C MET A 19 6.56 19.63 -12.04
N VAL A 20 6.88 19.51 -13.32
CA VAL A 20 7.02 18.19 -13.99
C VAL A 20 8.11 17.36 -13.33
N PHE A 21 9.27 17.95 -13.02
CA PHE A 21 10.33 17.26 -12.28
C PHE A 21 9.87 16.82 -10.89
N ILE A 22 9.14 17.65 -10.16
CA ILE A 22 8.58 17.28 -8.85
C ILE A 22 7.66 16.07 -8.99
N CYS A 23 6.74 16.06 -9.95
CA CYS A 23 5.86 14.90 -10.20
C CYS A 23 6.67 13.62 -10.49
N PHE A 24 7.73 13.74 -11.29
CA PHE A 24 8.60 12.60 -11.61
C PHE A 24 9.34 12.10 -10.36
N PHE A 25 9.87 12.99 -9.52
CA PHE A 25 10.49 12.60 -8.25
C PHE A 25 9.51 11.94 -7.28
N VAL A 26 8.26 12.41 -7.23
CA VAL A 26 7.21 11.77 -6.41
C VAL A 26 6.97 10.32 -6.87
N ILE A 27 6.90 10.07 -8.18
CA ILE A 27 6.71 8.72 -8.72
C ILE A 27 7.91 7.81 -8.37
N ILE A 28 9.14 8.32 -8.53
CA ILE A 28 10.35 7.58 -8.14
C ILE A 28 10.34 7.27 -6.63
N PHE A 29 10.00 8.26 -5.82
CA PHE A 29 9.93 8.08 -4.36
C PHE A 29 8.93 6.99 -3.98
N ILE A 30 7.73 7.00 -4.57
CA ILE A 30 6.71 5.96 -4.35
C ILE A 30 7.24 4.60 -4.78
N TYR A 31 7.93 4.50 -5.92
CA TYR A 31 8.53 3.24 -6.38
C TYR A 31 9.55 2.70 -5.38
N VAL A 32 10.43 3.55 -4.86
CA VAL A 32 11.41 3.16 -3.82
C VAL A 32 10.72 2.72 -2.53
N MET A 33 9.67 3.43 -2.11
CA MET A 33 8.87 3.03 -0.95
C MET A 33 8.21 1.66 -1.16
N ASN A 34 7.67 1.41 -2.35
CA ASN A 34 7.08 0.12 -2.68
C ASN A 34 8.11 -1.03 -2.66
N ILE A 35 9.33 -0.79 -3.15
CA ILE A 35 10.43 -1.77 -3.07
C ILE A 35 10.71 -2.14 -1.59
N ASN A 36 10.84 -1.15 -0.73
CA ASN A 36 11.10 -1.37 0.70
C ASN A 36 9.95 -2.14 1.37
N SER A 37 8.73 -1.94 0.89
CA SER A 37 7.52 -2.56 1.43
C SER A 37 7.31 -4.02 0.96
N GLN A 38 8.12 -4.54 0.03
CA GLN A 38 8.00 -5.95 -0.40
C GLN A 38 8.24 -6.92 0.75
N ASN A 39 9.11 -6.57 1.70
CA ASN A 39 9.49 -7.45 2.80
C ASN A 39 8.50 -7.47 3.98
N ILE A 40 7.41 -6.71 3.94
CA ILE A 40 6.43 -6.64 5.05
C ILE A 40 5.94 -8.02 5.47
N LEU A 41 5.61 -8.90 4.52
CA LEU A 41 5.17 -10.27 4.83
C LEU A 41 6.27 -11.08 5.51
N ARG A 42 7.50 -11.04 4.97
CA ARG A 42 8.65 -11.70 5.56
C ARG A 42 8.91 -11.18 6.98
N ASP A 43 8.86 -9.89 7.19
CA ASP A 43 9.10 -9.27 8.49
C ASP A 43 8.01 -9.61 9.52
N SER A 44 6.77 -9.75 9.06
CA SER A 44 5.65 -10.27 9.86
C SER A 44 5.93 -11.71 10.32
N LEU A 45 6.37 -12.60 9.42
CA LEU A 45 6.74 -13.98 9.76
C LEU A 45 7.91 -14.05 10.75
N VAL A 46 8.93 -13.21 10.57
CA VAL A 46 10.06 -13.08 11.50
C VAL A 46 9.59 -12.58 12.88
N SER A 47 8.65 -11.66 12.92
CA SER A 47 8.03 -11.20 14.17
C SER A 47 7.32 -12.34 14.90
N GLN A 48 6.56 -13.18 14.18
CA GLN A 48 5.93 -14.38 14.76
C GLN A 48 6.95 -15.37 15.34
N ILE A 49 8.08 -15.57 14.65
CA ILE A 49 9.17 -16.41 15.17
C ILE A 49 9.69 -15.86 16.50
N LYS A 50 9.95 -14.55 16.59
CA LYS A 50 10.41 -13.90 17.81
C LYS A 50 9.40 -13.98 18.95
N MET A 51 8.11 -13.82 18.65
CA MET A 51 7.03 -13.99 19.64
C MET A 51 7.00 -15.42 20.19
N ASN A 52 7.12 -16.42 19.31
CA ASN A 52 7.16 -17.83 19.73
C ASN A 52 8.41 -18.14 20.57
N GLU A 53 9.58 -17.58 20.23
CA GLU A 53 10.79 -17.71 21.04
C GLU A 53 10.62 -17.13 22.44
N LYS A 54 10.03 -15.94 22.53
CA LYS A 54 9.72 -15.33 23.81
C LYS A 54 8.77 -16.20 24.65
N ALA A 55 7.68 -16.70 24.03
CA ALA A 55 6.71 -17.57 24.70
C ALA A 55 7.35 -18.86 25.21
N ILE A 56 8.24 -19.49 24.43
CA ILE A 56 9.01 -20.67 24.85
C ILE A 56 9.89 -20.34 26.06
N ASN A 57 10.63 -19.24 26.00
CA ASN A 57 11.50 -18.82 27.10
C ASN A 57 10.73 -18.53 28.39
N ASP A 58 9.59 -17.86 28.27
CA ASP A 58 8.75 -17.53 29.44
C ASP A 58 8.15 -18.82 30.06
N LYS A 59 7.62 -19.74 29.25
CA LYS A 59 7.13 -21.03 29.72
C LYS A 59 8.24 -21.91 30.33
N THR A 60 9.42 -21.90 29.76
CA THR A 60 10.60 -22.61 30.29
C THR A 60 11.04 -22.05 31.65
N LYS A 61 10.97 -20.73 31.86
CA LYS A 61 11.22 -20.12 33.18
C LYS A 61 10.20 -20.57 34.20
N ILE A 62 8.91 -20.59 33.82
CA ILE A 62 7.83 -21.07 34.68
C ILE A 62 8.09 -22.53 35.08
N MET A 63 8.43 -23.41 34.13
CA MET A 63 8.72 -24.83 34.44
C MET A 63 9.89 -25.04 35.44
N LYS A 64 10.83 -24.11 35.46
CA LYS A 64 12.00 -24.17 36.36
C LYS A 64 11.71 -23.59 37.74
N SER A 65 10.56 -22.98 37.99
CA SER A 65 10.18 -22.49 39.32
C SER A 65 9.72 -23.68 40.19
N ASN A 66 10.24 -23.74 41.45
CA ASN A 66 10.09 -24.90 42.34
C ASN A 66 8.65 -25.15 42.87
N ASP A 67 7.66 -24.35 42.46
CA ASP A 67 6.30 -24.37 43.04
C ASP A 67 5.25 -25.01 42.12
N ILE A 68 5.64 -25.80 41.11
CA ILE A 68 4.71 -26.34 40.10
C ILE A 68 4.49 -27.82 40.31
N ALA A 69 3.22 -28.24 40.31
CA ALA A 69 2.85 -29.66 40.34
C ALA A 69 3.24 -30.39 39.04
N ASP A 70 3.66 -31.67 39.12
CA ASP A 70 4.16 -32.46 37.98
C ASP A 70 3.16 -32.52 36.80
N SER A 71 1.86 -32.54 37.07
CA SER A 71 0.82 -32.49 36.02
C SER A 71 0.87 -31.19 35.18
N ASN A 72 1.21 -30.09 35.80
CA ASN A 72 1.33 -28.80 35.12
C ASN A 72 2.62 -28.70 34.28
N ILE A 73 3.70 -29.37 34.73
CA ILE A 73 4.95 -29.47 33.97
C ILE A 73 4.72 -30.19 32.64
N GLN A 74 4.01 -31.32 32.65
CA GLN A 74 3.69 -32.07 31.43
C GLN A 74 2.82 -31.23 30.45
N SER A 75 1.85 -30.47 30.96
CA SER A 75 1.03 -29.57 30.15
C SER A 75 1.88 -28.45 29.53
N LEU A 76 2.74 -27.81 30.31
CA LEU A 76 3.63 -26.78 29.82
C LEU A 76 4.63 -27.30 28.78
N GLN A 77 5.16 -28.53 28.96
CA GLN A 77 6.03 -29.15 27.97
C GLN A 77 5.33 -29.36 26.64
N LYS A 78 4.09 -29.87 26.66
CA LYS A 78 3.26 -30.05 25.46
C LYS A 78 3.02 -28.73 24.75
N GLU A 79 2.69 -27.67 25.48
CA GLU A 79 2.52 -26.33 24.90
C GLU A 79 3.82 -25.80 24.28
N ILE A 80 4.98 -26.02 24.92
CA ILE A 80 6.29 -25.64 24.35
C ILE A 80 6.54 -26.39 23.04
N ASP A 81 6.23 -27.68 22.98
CA ASP A 81 6.42 -28.50 21.77
C ASP A 81 5.52 -28.03 20.62
N GLU A 82 4.28 -27.65 20.91
CA GLU A 82 3.35 -27.06 19.94
C GLU A 82 3.86 -25.71 19.40
N ILE A 83 4.37 -24.84 20.30
CA ILE A 83 4.97 -23.54 19.91
C ILE A 83 6.26 -23.75 19.09
N ASN A 84 7.10 -24.71 19.47
CA ASN A 84 8.30 -25.07 18.71
C ASN A 84 7.97 -25.55 17.29
N THR A 85 6.92 -26.36 17.15
CA THR A 85 6.43 -26.84 15.86
C THR A 85 5.97 -25.65 14.99
N THR A 86 5.22 -24.72 15.58
CA THR A 86 4.75 -23.51 14.92
C THR A 86 5.92 -22.61 14.53
N LYS A 87 6.87 -22.40 15.43
CA LYS A 87 8.10 -21.64 15.15
C LYS A 87 8.87 -22.22 13.96
N LYS A 88 9.08 -23.56 13.95
CA LYS A 88 9.78 -24.24 12.86
C LYS A 88 9.06 -24.04 11.52
N LYS A 89 7.73 -24.08 11.51
CA LYS A 89 6.91 -23.82 10.33
C LYS A 89 7.14 -22.41 9.77
N TYR A 90 7.12 -21.39 10.63
CA TYR A 90 7.40 -20.02 10.20
C TYR A 90 8.85 -19.82 9.75
N SER A 91 9.82 -20.47 10.41
CA SER A 91 11.22 -20.43 9.98
C SER A 91 11.40 -21.00 8.57
N ASN A 92 10.74 -22.13 8.25
CA ASN A 92 10.77 -22.69 6.90
C ASN A 92 10.13 -21.77 5.87
N LEU A 93 9.04 -21.07 6.24
CA LEU A 93 8.41 -20.09 5.33
C LEU A 93 9.35 -18.93 5.03
N VAL A 94 10.03 -18.38 6.04
CA VAL A 94 11.02 -17.31 5.86
C VAL A 94 12.17 -17.79 4.99
N GLU A 95 12.71 -18.99 5.25
CA GLU A 95 13.77 -19.58 4.44
C GLU A 95 13.36 -19.73 2.96
N HIS A 96 12.17 -20.25 2.70
CA HIS A 96 11.68 -20.38 1.32
C HIS A 96 11.47 -19.03 0.65
N TYR A 97 11.02 -18.00 1.40
CA TYR A 97 10.88 -16.63 0.90
C TYR A 97 12.24 -16.03 0.53
N GLU A 98 13.23 -16.11 1.43
CA GLU A 98 14.56 -15.54 1.23
C GLU A 98 15.33 -16.23 0.08
N ASN A 99 15.17 -17.55 -0.04
CA ASN A 99 15.73 -18.35 -1.13
C ASN A 99 14.92 -18.30 -2.43
N LYS A 100 13.87 -17.46 -2.49
CA LYS A 100 12.98 -17.32 -3.67
C LYS A 100 12.39 -18.64 -4.14
N GLN A 101 12.18 -19.59 -3.24
CA GLN A 101 11.55 -20.88 -3.52
C GLN A 101 10.02 -20.73 -3.49
N TRP A 102 9.48 -19.91 -4.41
CA TRP A 102 8.12 -19.41 -4.37
C TRP A 102 7.06 -20.51 -4.28
N ASN A 103 7.20 -21.60 -5.03
CA ASN A 103 6.24 -22.71 -5.00
C ASN A 103 6.13 -23.38 -3.62
N LYS A 104 7.27 -23.55 -2.91
CA LYS A 104 7.29 -24.09 -1.55
C LYS A 104 6.71 -23.08 -0.56
N PHE A 105 7.13 -21.81 -0.71
CA PHE A 105 6.61 -20.72 0.09
C PHE A 105 5.08 -20.62 -0.04
N TYR A 106 4.53 -20.54 -1.26
CA TYR A 106 3.08 -20.46 -1.48
C TYR A 106 2.33 -21.64 -0.92
N SER A 107 2.84 -22.86 -1.10
CA SER A 107 2.19 -24.06 -0.56
C SER A 107 2.13 -24.04 0.97
N GLY A 108 3.23 -23.66 1.63
CA GLY A 108 3.28 -23.55 3.09
C GLY A 108 2.42 -22.40 3.62
N TYR A 109 2.46 -21.24 2.95
CA TYR A 109 1.71 -20.06 3.37
C TYR A 109 0.20 -20.22 3.16
N LEU A 110 -0.24 -20.88 2.08
CA LEU A 110 -1.64 -21.24 1.87
C LEU A 110 -2.18 -22.17 2.97
N ASN A 111 -1.37 -23.13 3.42
CA ASN A 111 -1.74 -23.97 4.56
C ASN A 111 -1.94 -23.13 5.83
N GLU A 112 -1.08 -22.13 6.04
CA GLU A 112 -1.23 -21.23 7.18
C GLU A 112 -2.50 -20.40 7.11
N LEU A 113 -2.76 -19.75 5.98
CA LEU A 113 -3.97 -18.96 5.77
C LEU A 113 -5.25 -19.80 5.93
N ASN A 114 -5.27 -21.02 5.41
CA ASN A 114 -6.41 -21.93 5.59
C ASN A 114 -6.61 -22.34 7.06
N ASN A 115 -5.52 -22.53 7.82
CA ASN A 115 -5.63 -22.80 9.25
C ASN A 115 -6.16 -21.58 10.01
N GLN A 116 -5.65 -20.39 9.72
CA GLN A 116 -6.16 -19.14 10.30
C GLN A 116 -7.65 -18.95 10.02
N LYS A 117 -8.09 -19.18 8.78
CA LYS A 117 -9.49 -19.11 8.41
C LYS A 117 -10.36 -20.08 9.22
N LYS A 118 -9.90 -21.34 9.41
CA LYS A 118 -10.60 -22.33 10.23
C LYS A 118 -10.73 -21.86 11.68
N VAL A 119 -9.67 -21.32 12.26
CA VAL A 119 -9.70 -20.79 13.63
C VAL A 119 -10.69 -19.64 13.76
N ILE A 120 -10.69 -18.68 12.82
CA ILE A 120 -11.65 -17.57 12.81
C ILE A 120 -13.09 -18.08 12.74
N GLN A 121 -13.37 -19.05 11.85
CA GLN A 121 -14.71 -19.68 11.71
C GLN A 121 -15.14 -20.41 12.99
N GLN A 122 -14.23 -21.14 13.64
CA GLN A 122 -14.51 -21.82 14.90
C GLN A 122 -14.82 -20.82 16.02
N THR A 123 -14.03 -19.75 16.12
CA THR A 123 -14.23 -18.68 17.11
C THR A 123 -15.56 -17.97 16.89
N GLN A 124 -15.93 -17.70 15.64
CA GLN A 124 -17.22 -17.11 15.27
C GLN A 124 -18.39 -18.00 15.73
N ASN A 125 -18.28 -19.32 15.54
CA ASN A 125 -19.33 -20.27 15.92
C ASN A 125 -19.50 -20.39 17.45
N ILE A 126 -18.42 -20.20 18.22
CA ILE A 126 -18.43 -20.25 19.68
C ILE A 126 -18.92 -18.92 20.29
N SER A 127 -18.63 -17.81 19.65
CA SER A 127 -19.02 -16.47 20.11
C SER A 127 -20.51 -16.24 19.82
N LYS A 128 -21.37 -16.60 20.77
CA LYS A 128 -22.84 -16.41 20.70
C LYS A 128 -23.27 -14.92 20.77
N LYS A 129 -22.38 -13.97 20.95
CA LYS A 129 -22.69 -12.52 21.01
C LYS A 129 -22.63 -11.90 19.62
N ASP A 130 -23.76 -11.41 19.14
CA ASP A 130 -23.95 -10.77 17.83
C ASP A 130 -23.07 -9.54 17.55
N THR A 131 -22.42 -8.97 18.55
CA THR A 131 -21.65 -7.71 18.44
C THR A 131 -20.39 -7.82 17.56
N ASN A 132 -19.80 -9.01 17.41
CA ASN A 132 -18.54 -9.18 16.67
C ASN A 132 -18.70 -9.99 15.36
N LYS A 133 -19.92 -10.34 14.98
CA LYS A 133 -20.17 -11.16 13.79
C LYS A 133 -19.65 -10.53 12.50
N ASN A 134 -19.83 -9.23 12.33
CA ASN A 134 -19.36 -8.50 11.16
C ASN A 134 -17.83 -8.47 11.10
N GLU A 135 -17.14 -8.30 12.22
CA GLU A 135 -15.67 -8.31 12.31
C GLU A 135 -15.09 -9.66 11.86
N TYR A 136 -15.66 -10.78 12.32
CA TYR A 136 -15.23 -12.11 11.87
C TYR A 136 -15.47 -12.33 10.37
N LEU A 137 -16.58 -11.83 9.82
CA LEU A 137 -16.87 -11.92 8.40
C LEU A 137 -15.84 -11.12 7.58
N GLU A 138 -15.51 -9.90 8.00
CA GLU A 138 -14.47 -9.10 7.37
C GLU A 138 -13.10 -9.79 7.42
N MET A 139 -12.74 -10.40 8.55
CA MET A 139 -11.48 -11.15 8.68
C MET A 139 -11.46 -12.38 7.75
N ILE A 140 -12.57 -13.10 7.61
CA ILE A 140 -12.68 -14.25 6.70
C ILE A 140 -12.54 -13.77 5.25
N GLU A 141 -13.24 -12.70 4.87
CA GLU A 141 -13.17 -12.13 3.53
C GLU A 141 -11.76 -11.64 3.18
N ALA A 142 -11.09 -10.95 4.11
CA ALA A 142 -9.70 -10.52 3.95
C ALA A 142 -8.75 -11.72 3.77
N THR A 143 -8.95 -12.79 4.55
CA THR A 143 -8.16 -14.03 4.43
C THR A 143 -8.42 -14.73 3.09
N ASP A 144 -9.67 -14.78 2.62
CA ASP A 144 -10.03 -15.36 1.32
C ASP A 144 -9.42 -14.58 0.17
N LYS A 145 -9.40 -13.25 0.26
CA LYS A 145 -8.72 -12.40 -0.72
C LYS A 145 -7.22 -12.72 -0.80
N GLN A 146 -6.56 -12.89 0.35
CA GLN A 146 -5.15 -13.29 0.38
C GLN A 146 -4.93 -14.68 -0.21
N ILE A 147 -5.77 -15.66 0.14
CA ILE A 147 -5.71 -17.03 -0.42
C ILE A 147 -5.82 -16.98 -1.94
N ASN A 148 -6.75 -16.19 -2.49
CA ASN A 148 -6.94 -16.05 -3.93
C ASN A 148 -5.71 -15.44 -4.62
N ILE A 149 -5.11 -14.40 -4.04
CA ILE A 149 -3.89 -13.76 -4.56
C ILE A 149 -2.73 -14.77 -4.59
N ILE A 150 -2.48 -15.47 -3.48
CA ILE A 150 -1.39 -16.45 -3.39
C ILE A 150 -1.61 -17.64 -4.32
N ASN A 151 -2.84 -18.12 -4.46
CA ASN A 151 -3.19 -19.16 -5.44
C ASN A 151 -2.93 -18.69 -6.88
N HIS A 152 -3.25 -17.43 -7.20
CA HIS A 152 -2.96 -16.85 -8.52
C HIS A 152 -1.44 -16.83 -8.79
N TYR A 153 -0.63 -16.38 -7.83
CA TYR A 153 0.82 -16.38 -7.97
C TYR A 153 1.38 -17.80 -8.13
N ARG A 154 0.92 -18.76 -7.31
CA ARG A 154 1.32 -20.16 -7.41
C ARG A 154 0.96 -20.80 -8.74
N LYS A 155 -0.30 -20.61 -9.21
CA LYS A 155 -0.79 -21.19 -10.47
C LYS A 155 -0.03 -20.69 -11.70
N ASN A 156 0.40 -19.43 -11.67
CA ASN A 156 1.07 -18.78 -12.79
C ASN A 156 2.61 -18.75 -12.62
N ASN A 157 3.17 -19.43 -11.62
CA ASN A 157 4.61 -19.43 -11.30
C ASN A 157 5.21 -18.00 -11.20
N LEU A 158 4.46 -17.06 -10.65
CA LEU A 158 4.89 -15.68 -10.49
C LEU A 158 5.78 -15.53 -9.26
N ASN A 159 6.69 -14.59 -9.29
CA ASN A 159 7.40 -14.15 -8.11
C ASN A 159 6.42 -13.44 -7.16
N TYR A 160 6.70 -13.52 -5.85
CA TYR A 160 5.90 -12.79 -4.88
C TYR A 160 6.01 -11.28 -5.10
N GLU A 161 4.88 -10.62 -5.07
CA GLU A 161 4.75 -9.17 -5.05
C GLU A 161 3.71 -8.80 -4.00
N ASN A 162 4.02 -7.80 -3.19
CA ASN A 162 3.02 -7.26 -2.28
C ASN A 162 1.96 -6.50 -3.08
N SER A 163 0.72 -6.97 -3.04
CA SER A 163 -0.40 -6.40 -3.83
C SER A 163 -0.72 -4.95 -3.48
N ASP A 164 -0.42 -4.53 -2.25
CA ASP A 164 -0.69 -3.17 -1.78
C ASP A 164 0.44 -2.20 -2.19
N TYR A 165 1.62 -2.73 -2.48
CA TYR A 165 2.83 -1.99 -2.87
C TYR A 165 3.47 -2.58 -4.13
N PRO A 166 2.79 -2.54 -5.28
CA PRO A 166 3.29 -3.17 -6.50
C PRO A 166 4.56 -2.51 -7.02
N ILE A 167 5.44 -3.32 -7.64
CA ILE A 167 6.73 -2.89 -8.21
C ILE A 167 6.92 -3.33 -9.67
N TYR A 168 6.19 -4.35 -10.13
CA TYR A 168 6.33 -4.81 -11.50
C TYR A 168 5.58 -3.90 -12.48
N GLY A 169 6.11 -3.78 -13.70
CA GLY A 169 5.71 -2.77 -14.69
C GLY A 169 4.19 -2.54 -14.84
N ILE A 170 3.42 -3.60 -15.07
CA ILE A 170 1.96 -3.48 -15.29
C ILE A 170 1.22 -3.16 -13.97
N THR A 171 1.52 -3.89 -12.90
CA THR A 171 0.86 -3.72 -11.60
C THR A 171 1.17 -2.35 -11.00
N PHE A 172 2.43 -1.90 -11.09
CA PHE A 172 2.84 -0.58 -10.66
C PHE A 172 2.16 0.54 -11.49
N THR A 173 2.09 0.36 -12.82
CA THR A 173 1.41 1.32 -13.69
C THR A 173 -0.06 1.46 -13.33
N LEU A 174 -0.78 0.34 -13.13
CA LEU A 174 -2.17 0.35 -12.70
C LEU A 174 -2.37 1.01 -11.32
N TYR A 175 -1.44 0.76 -10.41
CA TYR A 175 -1.43 1.42 -9.09
C TYR A 175 -1.26 2.94 -9.23
N LEU A 176 -0.31 3.41 -10.06
CA LEU A 176 -0.14 4.83 -10.34
C LEU A 176 -1.42 5.47 -10.88
N PHE A 177 -2.07 4.83 -11.87
CA PHE A 177 -3.31 5.35 -12.46
C PHE A 177 -4.47 5.40 -11.47
N LYS A 178 -4.59 4.41 -10.59
CA LYS A 178 -5.70 4.34 -9.61
C LYS A 178 -5.51 5.26 -8.41
N THR A 179 -4.28 5.44 -7.95
CA THR A 179 -4.02 6.05 -6.64
C THR A 179 -3.26 7.36 -6.76
N VAL A 180 -2.20 7.40 -7.55
CA VAL A 180 -1.25 8.52 -7.56
C VAL A 180 -1.63 9.60 -8.57
N PHE A 181 -1.91 9.22 -9.80
CA PHE A 181 -2.23 10.18 -10.86
C PHE A 181 -3.46 11.04 -10.57
N PRO A 182 -4.58 10.55 -10.04
CA PRO A 182 -5.71 11.42 -9.72
C PRO A 182 -5.32 12.56 -8.76
N ILE A 183 -4.49 12.25 -7.77
CA ILE A 183 -4.01 13.22 -6.78
C ILE A 183 -3.04 14.22 -7.44
N LEU A 184 -2.07 13.72 -8.20
CA LEU A 184 -1.09 14.57 -8.90
C LEU A 184 -1.77 15.48 -9.94
N LEU A 185 -2.69 14.92 -10.74
CA LEU A 185 -3.42 15.69 -11.75
C LEU A 185 -4.25 16.80 -11.10
N THR A 186 -4.91 16.51 -9.99
CA THR A 186 -5.67 17.52 -9.24
C THR A 186 -4.75 18.63 -8.73
N ALA A 187 -3.62 18.29 -8.12
CA ALA A 187 -2.66 19.26 -7.61
C ALA A 187 -2.06 20.13 -8.74
N VAL A 188 -1.66 19.50 -9.84
CA VAL A 188 -1.13 20.20 -11.04
C VAL A 188 -2.20 21.10 -11.64
N SER A 189 -3.44 20.64 -11.76
CA SER A 189 -4.56 21.43 -12.29
C SER A 189 -4.81 22.68 -11.45
N ILE A 190 -4.89 22.54 -10.13
CA ILE A 190 -5.08 23.69 -9.21
C ILE A 190 -3.91 24.68 -9.37
N TYR A 191 -2.68 24.18 -9.44
CA TYR A 191 -1.50 25.01 -9.62
C TYR A 191 -1.53 25.78 -10.95
N LEU A 192 -1.83 25.11 -12.07
CA LEU A 192 -1.90 25.73 -13.38
C LEU A 192 -3.04 26.76 -13.46
N LEU A 193 -4.22 26.43 -12.93
CA LEU A 193 -5.35 27.35 -12.85
C LEU A 193 -4.99 28.59 -12.02
N SER A 194 -4.32 28.43 -10.88
CA SER A 194 -3.88 29.56 -10.07
C SER A 194 -2.97 30.49 -10.86
N GLN A 195 -2.07 29.95 -11.69
CA GLN A 195 -1.21 30.76 -12.56
C GLN A 195 -2.01 31.55 -13.62
N VAL A 196 -3.05 30.93 -14.19
CA VAL A 196 -3.91 31.64 -15.18
C VAL A 196 -4.59 32.84 -14.54
N PHE A 197 -5.16 32.67 -13.34
CA PHE A 197 -5.91 33.74 -12.69
C PHE A 197 -5.01 34.81 -12.07
N THR A 198 -3.83 34.45 -11.56
CA THR A 198 -2.88 35.40 -10.96
C THR A 198 -1.91 36.04 -11.96
N PHE A 199 -2.00 35.66 -13.23
CA PHE A 199 -1.06 36.08 -14.27
C PHE A 199 -0.83 37.61 -14.33
N ASP A 200 -1.89 38.38 -14.29
CA ASP A 200 -1.84 39.84 -14.41
C ASP A 200 -1.20 40.51 -13.19
N TYR A 201 -1.35 39.90 -12.01
CA TYR A 201 -0.77 40.41 -10.76
C TYR A 201 0.73 40.17 -10.67
N VAL A 202 1.19 38.99 -11.13
CA VAL A 202 2.58 38.56 -11.02
C VAL A 202 3.48 39.31 -12.02
N GLU A 203 2.98 39.65 -13.21
CA GLU A 203 3.78 40.33 -14.25
C GLU A 203 3.65 41.84 -14.25
N ASN A 204 2.84 42.46 -13.37
CA ASN A 204 2.57 43.89 -13.29
C ASN A 204 2.21 44.54 -14.67
N ILE A 205 1.82 43.73 -15.64
CA ILE A 205 1.51 44.12 -17.00
C ILE A 205 0.04 43.93 -17.24
N ASP A 206 -0.73 44.98 -17.07
CA ASP A 206 -2.14 44.98 -17.49
C ASP A 206 -2.24 45.09 -19.02
N ARG A 207 -1.80 44.04 -19.72
CA ARG A 207 -1.89 43.95 -21.19
C ARG A 207 -3.36 43.93 -21.70
N SER A 208 -4.34 43.75 -20.82
CA SER A 208 -5.74 43.90 -21.18
C SER A 208 -6.07 45.31 -21.61
N LYS A 209 -5.37 46.31 -21.09
CA LYS A 209 -5.49 47.71 -21.54
C LYS A 209 -5.01 47.91 -22.98
N LEU A 210 -4.05 47.06 -23.45
CA LEU A 210 -3.57 47.10 -24.83
C LEU A 210 -4.52 46.39 -25.83
N LEU A 211 -5.38 45.53 -25.34
CA LEU A 211 -6.27 44.69 -26.20
C LEU A 211 -7.72 45.16 -26.18
N SER A 212 -8.07 46.26 -25.53
CA SER A 212 -9.43 46.81 -25.43
C SER A 212 -10.47 45.79 -24.94
N LEU A 213 -10.07 44.77 -24.15
CA LEU A 213 -10.95 43.77 -23.63
C LEU A 213 -11.76 44.27 -22.43
N THR A 214 -13.05 44.02 -22.41
CA THR A 214 -13.89 44.26 -21.24
C THR A 214 -13.47 43.31 -20.09
N PRO A 215 -13.75 43.65 -18.81
CA PRO A 215 -13.46 42.76 -17.67
C PRO A 215 -14.11 41.38 -17.81
N ILE A 216 -15.28 41.28 -18.41
CA ILE A 216 -16.00 40.03 -18.64
C ILE A 216 -15.26 39.18 -19.68
N GLU A 217 -14.91 39.74 -20.83
CA GLU A 217 -14.15 39.04 -21.88
C GLU A 217 -12.82 38.53 -21.37
N LYS A 218 -12.15 39.29 -20.52
CA LYS A 218 -10.90 38.88 -19.87
C LYS A 218 -11.11 37.68 -18.96
N THR A 219 -12.14 37.69 -18.13
CA THR A 219 -12.46 36.57 -17.23
C THR A 219 -12.85 35.32 -18.01
N VAL A 220 -13.71 35.45 -19.01
CA VAL A 220 -14.11 34.33 -19.88
C VAL A 220 -12.90 33.75 -20.62
N SER A 221 -12.02 34.59 -21.15
CA SER A 221 -10.79 34.16 -21.81
C SER A 221 -9.85 33.37 -20.88
N LYS A 222 -9.75 33.77 -19.60
CA LYS A 222 -8.98 33.03 -18.60
C LYS A 222 -9.59 31.69 -18.27
N ILE A 223 -10.91 31.61 -18.14
CA ILE A 223 -11.62 30.34 -17.90
C ILE A 223 -11.36 29.39 -19.09
N ILE A 224 -11.53 29.86 -20.31
CA ILE A 224 -11.30 29.05 -21.51
C ILE A 224 -9.82 28.59 -21.58
N ALA A 225 -8.86 29.49 -21.35
CA ALA A 225 -7.44 29.16 -21.33
C ALA A 225 -7.14 28.12 -20.23
N GLY A 226 -7.71 28.27 -19.05
CA GLY A 226 -7.59 27.31 -17.96
C GLY A 226 -8.14 25.94 -18.32
N CYS A 227 -9.32 25.87 -18.91
CA CYS A 227 -9.89 24.61 -19.38
C CYS A 227 -8.99 23.93 -20.43
N ILE A 228 -8.48 24.68 -21.39
CA ILE A 228 -7.58 24.12 -22.43
C ILE A 228 -6.26 23.59 -21.81
N ILE A 229 -5.68 24.30 -20.84
CA ILE A 229 -4.44 23.88 -20.19
C ILE A 229 -4.60 22.62 -19.33
N VAL A 230 -5.79 22.45 -18.73
CA VAL A 230 -6.04 21.30 -17.84
C VAL A 230 -6.51 20.07 -18.62
N LEU A 231 -7.24 20.25 -19.74
CA LEU A 231 -7.84 19.16 -20.49
C LEU A 231 -7.01 18.72 -21.73
N GLY A 232 -6.08 19.55 -22.18
CA GLY A 232 -5.24 19.30 -23.36
C GLY A 232 -3.87 18.85 -23.02
#